data_5ab1ef15e1842d39bc9ff69bc6b1c520
#
_entry.id   5ab1ef15e1842d39bc9ff69bc6b1c520
#
_cell.length_a   1.000
_cell.length_b   1.000
_cell.length_c   1.000
_cell.angle_alpha   90.00
_cell.angle_beta   90.00
_cell.angle_gamma   90.00
#
_symmetry.space_group_name_H-M   'P 1'
#
loop_
_entity.id
_entity.type
_entity.pdbx_description
1 polymer ?
#
loop_
_entity_poly.entity_id
_entity_poly.type
_entity_poly.pdbx_seq_one_letter_code
_entity_poly.pdbx_strand_id
1 'polypeptide(L)'
;MSQKIKAPNSKGGSGFLWIIVAILAIAAVVVFLVVRNNTGGDQLAAEMPQEDVNFTVAREGNSVVLASKDLKEDAPVVEIFEDFSCPHCAELAEADHEDSLQALNEGKVKIKFNFLNFLDGEATGSSTRGAAVALAVAETGNAKAFWNAHNAFLLNQTEVARKWDYEEFGQALQAYDLDQSVIDSISSGEVQDAVLPVVKANADDLTKREGSVSSPLVYADGKRVELKKGPDNKVQSWVPDVVR
;
A
#
# COMPACT_ATOMS: atom_id res chain seq x y z
N MET A 1 64.69 -34.99 47.76
CA MET A 1 64.27 -33.56 47.72
C MET A 1 63.18 -33.39 46.65
N SER A 2 61.92 -33.25 47.08
CA SER A 2 60.78 -33.18 46.22
C SER A 2 60.33 -31.71 46.14
N GLN A 3 60.46 -31.07 44.98
CA GLN A 3 59.97 -29.69 44.74
C GLN A 3 58.48 -29.71 44.40
N LYS A 4 57.67 -29.09 45.24
CA LYS A 4 56.26 -28.82 44.97
C LYS A 4 56.14 -27.68 43.99
N ILE A 5 55.59 -27.97 42.82
CA ILE A 5 55.19 -26.96 41.77
C ILE A 5 53.91 -26.31 42.28
N LYS A 6 53.94 -24.98 42.50
CA LYS A 6 52.75 -24.17 42.79
C LYS A 6 51.94 -23.96 41.50
N ALA A 7 50.66 -24.31 41.52
CA ALA A 7 49.72 -23.97 40.43
C ALA A 7 49.49 -22.45 40.32
N PRO A 8 49.35 -21.90 39.12
CA PRO A 8 49.09 -20.49 38.96
C PRO A 8 47.66 -20.12 39.42
N ASN A 9 47.59 -19.07 40.22
CA ASN A 9 46.36 -18.54 40.83
C ASN A 9 45.48 -17.89 39.76
N SER A 10 44.37 -18.52 39.39
CA SER A 10 43.38 -17.97 38.45
C SER A 10 42.49 -16.91 39.12
N LYS A 11 43.01 -15.69 39.25
CA LYS A 11 42.19 -14.50 39.50
C LYS A 11 41.94 -13.80 38.18
N GLY A 12 40.89 -14.17 37.47
CA GLY A 12 40.59 -13.53 36.20
C GLY A 12 39.27 -13.93 35.54
N GLY A 13 38.21 -14.25 36.32
CA GLY A 13 36.94 -14.69 35.73
C GLY A 13 35.85 -13.61 35.58
N SER A 14 35.91 -12.56 36.43
CA SER A 14 34.80 -11.57 36.44
C SER A 14 34.91 -10.49 35.39
N GLY A 15 36.11 -9.98 35.09
CA GLY A 15 36.29 -8.91 34.11
C GLY A 15 36.00 -9.36 32.65
N PHE A 16 36.32 -10.60 32.32
CA PHE A 16 36.07 -11.16 30.99
C PHE A 16 34.56 -11.31 30.73
N LEU A 17 33.79 -11.75 31.72
CA LEU A 17 32.34 -11.83 31.65
C LEU A 17 31.69 -10.46 31.41
N TRP A 18 32.15 -9.42 32.11
CA TRP A 18 31.66 -8.04 31.90
C TRP A 18 31.99 -7.47 30.53
N ILE A 19 33.13 -7.83 29.95
CA ILE A 19 33.50 -7.46 28.59
C ILE A 19 32.54 -8.11 27.57
N ILE A 20 32.23 -9.41 27.74
CA ILE A 20 31.26 -10.10 26.86
C ILE A 20 29.88 -9.47 26.99
N VAL A 21 29.40 -9.18 28.18
CA VAL A 21 28.10 -8.51 28.40
C VAL A 21 28.08 -7.13 27.76
N ALA A 22 29.16 -6.35 27.87
CA ALA A 22 29.25 -5.03 27.22
C ALA A 22 29.26 -5.14 25.71
N ILE A 23 29.95 -6.11 25.10
CA ILE A 23 29.95 -6.35 23.65
C ILE A 23 28.56 -6.77 23.17
N LEU A 24 27.88 -7.67 23.89
CA LEU A 24 26.52 -8.09 23.55
C LEU A 24 25.51 -6.94 23.68
N ALA A 25 25.65 -6.09 24.71
CA ALA A 25 24.81 -4.89 24.84
C ALA A 25 25.04 -3.88 23.70
N ILE A 26 26.31 -3.66 23.33
CA ILE A 26 26.63 -2.79 22.19
C ILE A 26 26.11 -3.41 20.87
N ALA A 27 26.28 -4.72 20.66
CA ALA A 27 25.77 -5.41 19.50
C ALA A 27 24.22 -5.33 19.44
N ALA A 28 23.53 -5.50 20.57
CA ALA A 28 22.08 -5.36 20.63
C ALA A 28 21.62 -3.92 20.33
N VAL A 29 22.33 -2.90 20.84
CA VAL A 29 22.07 -1.49 20.54
C VAL A 29 22.33 -1.19 19.06
N VAL A 30 23.43 -1.70 18.49
CA VAL A 30 23.76 -1.52 17.08
C VAL A 30 22.71 -2.22 16.19
N VAL A 31 22.34 -3.45 16.52
CA VAL A 31 21.26 -4.17 15.80
C VAL A 31 19.93 -3.40 15.91
N PHE A 32 19.58 -2.94 17.09
CA PHE A 32 18.37 -2.13 17.32
C PHE A 32 18.40 -0.83 16.50
N LEU A 33 19.53 -0.11 16.48
CA LEU A 33 19.68 1.12 15.69
C LEU A 33 19.70 0.83 14.19
N VAL A 34 20.31 -0.26 13.73
CA VAL A 34 20.33 -0.66 12.32
C VAL A 34 18.92 -1.11 11.89
N VAL A 35 18.22 -1.88 12.69
CA VAL A 35 16.82 -2.26 12.40
C VAL A 35 15.92 -1.04 12.40
N ARG A 36 16.07 -0.13 13.35
CA ARG A 36 15.30 1.11 13.44
C ARG A 36 15.63 2.11 12.31
N ASN A 37 16.89 2.19 11.85
CA ASN A 37 17.30 3.05 10.74
C ASN A 37 17.11 2.39 9.35
N ASN A 38 16.78 1.11 9.29
CA ASN A 38 16.63 0.37 8.04
C ASN A 38 15.16 0.05 7.72
N THR A 39 14.24 0.70 8.41
CA THR A 39 12.83 0.67 8.01
C THR A 39 12.71 1.57 6.79
N GLY A 40 12.60 0.98 5.60
CA GLY A 40 12.35 1.69 4.34
C GLY A 40 11.12 2.62 4.43
N GLY A 41 10.29 2.43 5.47
CA GLY A 41 9.16 3.26 5.82
C GLY A 41 9.54 4.70 6.19
N ASP A 42 10.57 4.91 7.02
CA ASP A 42 11.02 6.26 7.41
C ASP A 42 11.54 7.05 6.19
N GLN A 43 12.23 6.38 5.29
CA GLN A 43 12.74 7.00 4.07
C GLN A 43 11.61 7.29 3.09
N LEU A 44 10.66 6.37 2.93
CA LEU A 44 9.52 6.59 2.05
C LEU A 44 8.54 7.62 2.65
N ALA A 45 8.34 7.67 3.96
CA ALA A 45 7.53 8.72 4.58
C ALA A 45 8.04 10.13 4.26
N ALA A 46 9.38 10.29 4.19
CA ALA A 46 10.01 11.54 3.79
C ALA A 46 9.88 11.85 2.29
N GLU A 47 9.63 10.83 1.48
CA GLU A 47 9.56 10.89 0.01
C GLU A 47 8.14 10.65 -0.54
N MET A 48 7.12 10.50 0.34
CA MET A 48 5.74 10.30 -0.11
C MET A 48 5.27 11.45 -0.99
N PRO A 49 4.65 11.15 -2.15
CA PRO A 49 4.20 12.16 -3.10
C PRO A 49 3.17 13.09 -2.46
N GLN A 50 3.11 14.33 -2.93
CA GLN A 50 2.27 15.40 -2.39
C GLN A 50 1.46 16.10 -3.49
N GLU A 51 1.02 15.34 -4.51
CA GLU A 51 0.19 15.89 -5.59
C GLU A 51 -1.10 16.48 -5.04
N ASP A 52 -1.45 17.67 -5.54
CA ASP A 52 -2.69 18.34 -5.17
C ASP A 52 -3.86 17.78 -6.00
N VAL A 53 -5.00 17.59 -5.33
CA VAL A 53 -6.20 17.04 -5.93
C VAL A 53 -7.40 17.99 -5.74
N ASN A 54 -8.28 18.04 -6.75
CA ASN A 54 -9.52 18.82 -6.73
C ASN A 54 -10.76 17.91 -6.84
N PHE A 55 -10.73 16.80 -6.12
CA PHE A 55 -11.83 15.85 -6.03
C PHE A 55 -11.98 15.36 -4.59
N THR A 56 -13.05 14.68 -4.31
CA THR A 56 -13.34 14.06 -3.02
C THR A 56 -13.08 12.56 -3.10
N VAL A 57 -12.83 11.95 -1.94
CA VAL A 57 -12.83 10.50 -1.76
C VAL A 57 -13.92 10.12 -0.77
N ALA A 58 -14.61 9.03 -1.06
CA ALA A 58 -15.61 8.45 -0.16
C ALA A 58 -15.71 6.94 -0.39
N ARG A 59 -16.15 6.21 0.63
CA ARG A 59 -16.57 4.84 0.46
C ARG A 59 -18.04 4.78 0.03
N GLU A 60 -18.34 4.12 -1.07
CA GLU A 60 -19.71 3.81 -1.52
C GLU A 60 -19.87 2.28 -1.62
N GLY A 61 -20.47 1.67 -0.63
CA GLY A 61 -20.61 0.21 -0.56
C GLY A 61 -19.26 -0.49 -0.44
N ASN A 62 -18.87 -1.24 -1.47
CA ASN A 62 -17.61 -1.98 -1.53
C ASN A 62 -16.54 -1.26 -2.36
N SER A 63 -16.81 -0.05 -2.85
CA SER A 63 -15.90 0.74 -3.69
C SER A 63 -15.38 1.95 -2.93
N VAL A 64 -14.15 2.34 -3.23
CA VAL A 64 -13.63 3.68 -2.95
C VAL A 64 -13.87 4.56 -4.16
N VAL A 65 -14.54 5.67 -3.97
CA VAL A 65 -15.04 6.52 -5.05
C VAL A 65 -14.33 7.86 -5.04
N LEU A 66 -13.79 8.25 -6.19
CA LEU A 66 -13.22 9.55 -6.44
C LEU A 66 -14.12 10.32 -7.41
N ALA A 67 -14.50 11.53 -7.04
CA ALA A 67 -15.30 12.40 -7.89
C ALA A 67 -15.01 13.88 -7.59
N SER A 68 -14.88 14.70 -8.63
CA SER A 68 -14.85 16.15 -8.46
C SER A 68 -16.19 16.66 -7.91
N LYS A 69 -16.15 17.76 -7.15
CA LYS A 69 -17.37 18.50 -6.80
C LYS A 69 -18.06 19.11 -8.02
N ASP A 70 -17.28 19.39 -9.06
CA ASP A 70 -17.73 19.93 -10.33
C ASP A 70 -17.84 18.84 -11.40
N LEU A 71 -18.24 17.62 -11.00
CA LEU A 71 -18.41 16.48 -11.89
C LEU A 71 -19.41 16.83 -13.00
N LYS A 72 -19.01 16.63 -14.26
CA LYS A 72 -19.87 16.90 -15.42
C LYS A 72 -21.01 15.89 -15.47
N GLU A 73 -22.15 16.32 -15.98
CA GLU A 73 -23.37 15.51 -16.04
C GLU A 73 -23.20 14.24 -16.90
N ASP A 74 -22.38 14.34 -17.95
CA ASP A 74 -22.06 13.26 -18.89
C ASP A 74 -20.74 12.54 -18.57
N ALA A 75 -20.12 12.81 -17.40
CA ALA A 75 -18.90 12.17 -17.00
C ALA A 75 -19.10 10.66 -16.80
N PRO A 76 -18.31 9.81 -17.49
CA PRO A 76 -18.42 8.38 -17.33
C PRO A 76 -18.04 7.93 -15.91
N VAL A 77 -18.68 6.84 -15.47
CA VAL A 77 -18.30 6.14 -14.25
C VAL A 77 -17.37 4.99 -14.60
N VAL A 78 -16.14 5.06 -14.13
CA VAL A 78 -15.13 4.03 -14.37
C VAL A 78 -14.92 3.20 -13.12
N GLU A 79 -15.06 1.88 -13.23
CA GLU A 79 -14.76 0.93 -12.18
C GLU A 79 -13.41 0.26 -12.49
N ILE A 80 -12.48 0.28 -11.53
CA ILE A 80 -11.17 -0.36 -11.62
C ILE A 80 -11.11 -1.44 -10.55
N PHE A 81 -10.96 -2.69 -10.97
CA PHE A 81 -10.71 -3.81 -10.07
C PHE A 81 -9.21 -4.08 -10.01
N GLU A 82 -8.64 -4.00 -8.83
CA GLU A 82 -7.20 -4.06 -8.65
C GLU A 82 -6.79 -4.80 -7.38
N ASP A 83 -5.58 -5.33 -7.39
CA ASP A 83 -4.94 -6.01 -6.27
C ASP A 83 -3.56 -5.40 -6.05
N PHE A 84 -3.26 -4.96 -4.83
CA PHE A 84 -2.01 -4.28 -4.49
C PHE A 84 -0.75 -5.13 -4.71
N SER A 85 -0.89 -6.44 -4.85
CA SER A 85 0.23 -7.33 -5.18
C SER A 85 0.31 -7.70 -6.66
N CYS A 86 -0.63 -7.22 -7.50
CA CYS A 86 -0.66 -7.53 -8.93
C CYS A 86 0.29 -6.63 -9.73
N PRO A 87 1.33 -7.18 -10.42
CA PRO A 87 2.25 -6.37 -11.21
C PRO A 87 1.57 -5.58 -12.32
N HIS A 88 0.54 -6.17 -12.94
CA HIS A 88 -0.20 -5.51 -14.01
C HIS A 88 -1.09 -4.37 -13.51
N CYS A 89 -1.49 -4.38 -12.22
CA CYS A 89 -2.16 -3.23 -11.62
C CYS A 89 -1.18 -2.06 -11.44
N ALA A 90 0.06 -2.33 -11.05
CA ALA A 90 1.10 -1.30 -11.01
C ALA A 90 1.41 -0.74 -12.41
N GLU A 91 1.49 -1.60 -13.43
CA GLU A 91 1.67 -1.16 -14.83
C GLU A 91 0.52 -0.26 -15.31
N LEU A 92 -0.73 -0.58 -14.93
CA LEU A 92 -1.89 0.24 -15.27
C LEU A 92 -1.84 1.57 -14.53
N ALA A 93 -1.58 1.56 -13.22
CA ALA A 93 -1.45 2.76 -12.41
C ALA A 93 -0.34 3.70 -12.94
N GLU A 94 0.81 3.15 -13.39
CA GLU A 94 1.86 3.95 -14.06
C GLU A 94 1.37 4.57 -15.36
N ALA A 95 0.59 3.82 -16.15
CA ALA A 95 0.16 4.25 -17.46
C ALA A 95 -0.93 5.33 -17.43
N ASP A 96 -1.84 5.28 -16.45
CA ASP A 96 -3.03 6.14 -16.40
C ASP A 96 -2.98 7.23 -15.32
N HIS A 97 -1.92 7.29 -14.52
CA HIS A 97 -1.79 8.18 -13.36
C HIS A 97 -2.05 9.66 -13.71
N GLU A 98 -1.28 10.20 -14.65
CA GLU A 98 -1.37 11.63 -15.04
C GLU A 98 -2.73 11.95 -15.68
N ASP A 99 -3.17 11.09 -16.62
CA ASP A 99 -4.44 11.26 -17.32
C ASP A 99 -5.63 11.18 -16.37
N SER A 100 -5.62 10.22 -15.43
CA SER A 100 -6.65 10.03 -14.41
C SER A 100 -6.71 11.20 -13.43
N LEU A 101 -5.55 11.68 -12.96
CA LEU A 101 -5.47 12.86 -12.10
C LEU A 101 -6.07 14.09 -12.79
N GLN A 102 -5.69 14.32 -14.04
CA GLN A 102 -6.22 15.44 -14.81
C GLN A 102 -7.74 15.30 -15.02
N ALA A 103 -8.21 14.14 -15.45
CA ALA A 103 -9.62 13.91 -15.72
C ALA A 103 -10.50 14.05 -14.46
N LEU A 104 -10.01 13.55 -13.30
CA LEU A 104 -10.67 13.73 -12.01
C LEU A 104 -10.73 15.19 -11.60
N ASN A 105 -9.61 15.91 -11.68
CA ASN A 105 -9.52 17.33 -11.31
C ASN A 105 -10.41 18.22 -12.17
N GLU A 106 -10.60 17.86 -13.44
CA GLU A 106 -11.48 18.57 -14.41
C GLU A 106 -12.96 18.13 -14.33
N GLY A 107 -13.27 17.18 -13.45
CA GLY A 107 -14.63 16.65 -13.31
C GLY A 107 -15.12 15.86 -14.52
N LYS A 108 -14.23 15.30 -15.32
CA LYS A 108 -14.52 14.56 -16.56
C LYS A 108 -14.76 13.08 -16.35
N VAL A 109 -14.49 12.56 -15.14
CA VAL A 109 -14.66 11.15 -14.80
C VAL A 109 -14.99 11.00 -13.31
N LYS A 110 -15.75 9.98 -12.99
CA LYS A 110 -15.90 9.42 -11.63
C LYS A 110 -15.21 8.06 -11.63
N ILE A 111 -14.24 7.84 -10.72
CA ILE A 111 -13.52 6.58 -10.60
C ILE A 111 -13.97 5.84 -9.34
N LYS A 112 -14.18 4.52 -9.47
CA LYS A 112 -14.47 3.59 -8.38
C LYS A 112 -13.38 2.53 -8.32
N PHE A 113 -12.59 2.52 -7.28
CA PHE A 113 -11.64 1.45 -7.02
C PHE A 113 -12.32 0.32 -6.26
N ASN A 114 -12.22 -0.89 -6.80
CA ASN A 114 -12.75 -2.12 -6.25
C ASN A 114 -11.57 -3.03 -5.88
N PHE A 115 -11.15 -2.98 -4.62
CA PHE A 115 -9.98 -3.72 -4.16
C PHE A 115 -10.24 -5.22 -4.12
N LEU A 116 -9.22 -5.99 -4.49
CA LEU A 116 -9.16 -7.44 -4.49
C LEU A 116 -7.99 -7.91 -3.63
N ASN A 117 -8.03 -9.19 -3.22
CA ASN A 117 -6.94 -9.84 -2.50
C ASN A 117 -6.72 -11.29 -2.96
N PHE A 118 -7.11 -11.61 -4.19
CA PHE A 118 -7.07 -12.99 -4.68
C PHE A 118 -5.65 -13.56 -4.80
N LEU A 119 -4.62 -12.69 -4.88
CA LEU A 119 -3.22 -13.11 -4.91
C LEU A 119 -2.69 -13.57 -3.55
N ASP A 120 -3.39 -13.30 -2.46
CA ASP A 120 -3.06 -13.83 -1.13
C ASP A 120 -3.48 -15.30 -0.96
N GLY A 121 -4.33 -15.83 -1.85
CA GLY A 121 -4.89 -17.16 -1.73
C GLY A 121 -5.87 -17.29 -0.56
N GLU A 122 -5.67 -18.31 0.30
CA GLU A 122 -6.55 -18.56 1.45
C GLU A 122 -6.15 -17.80 2.72
N ALA A 123 -4.95 -17.18 2.72
CA ALA A 123 -4.43 -16.42 3.85
C ALA A 123 -4.66 -14.92 3.68
N THR A 124 -4.47 -14.15 4.76
CA THR A 124 -4.33 -12.70 4.66
C THR A 124 -2.86 -12.38 4.43
N GLY A 125 -2.58 -11.67 3.35
CA GLY A 125 -1.22 -11.36 2.92
C GLY A 125 -1.05 -9.89 2.52
N SER A 126 -0.14 -9.65 1.60
CA SER A 126 0.18 -8.31 1.14
C SER A 126 -0.95 -7.61 0.38
N SER A 127 -1.75 -8.36 -0.40
CA SER A 127 -2.93 -7.81 -1.08
C SER A 127 -3.97 -7.31 -0.08
N THR A 128 -4.27 -8.12 0.94
CA THR A 128 -5.20 -7.75 2.02
C THR A 128 -4.70 -6.53 2.78
N ARG A 129 -3.41 -6.47 3.14
CA ARG A 129 -2.83 -5.32 3.85
C ARG A 129 -2.94 -4.04 3.04
N GLY A 130 -2.50 -4.06 1.78
CA GLY A 130 -2.58 -2.89 0.90
C GLY A 130 -4.02 -2.38 0.76
N ALA A 131 -4.97 -3.28 0.52
CA ALA A 131 -6.38 -2.94 0.43
C ALA A 131 -6.96 -2.39 1.74
N ALA A 132 -6.58 -2.96 2.90
CA ALA A 132 -7.04 -2.50 4.21
C ALA A 132 -6.57 -1.08 4.51
N VAL A 133 -5.29 -0.81 4.24
CA VAL A 133 -4.70 0.52 4.43
C VAL A 133 -5.34 1.55 3.51
N ALA A 134 -5.48 1.24 2.21
CA ALA A 134 -6.11 2.13 1.24
C ALA A 134 -7.57 2.43 1.60
N LEU A 135 -8.33 1.43 2.05
CA LEU A 135 -9.71 1.62 2.50
C LEU A 135 -9.79 2.52 3.73
N ALA A 136 -8.93 2.30 4.73
CA ALA A 136 -8.88 3.11 5.95
C ALA A 136 -8.55 4.58 5.65
N VAL A 137 -7.58 4.83 4.76
CA VAL A 137 -7.26 6.20 4.32
C VAL A 137 -8.44 6.83 3.56
N ALA A 138 -9.12 6.08 2.69
CA ALA A 138 -10.28 6.58 1.96
C ALA A 138 -11.43 6.99 2.90
N GLU A 139 -11.66 6.22 3.97
CA GLU A 139 -12.71 6.47 4.96
C GLU A 139 -12.49 7.77 5.77
N THR A 140 -11.27 8.32 5.79
CA THR A 140 -10.99 9.64 6.36
C THR A 140 -11.58 10.80 5.55
N GLY A 141 -11.88 10.59 4.27
CA GLY A 141 -12.29 11.64 3.34
C GLY A 141 -11.13 12.54 2.86
N ASN A 142 -9.88 12.25 3.26
CA ASN A 142 -8.71 12.99 2.79
C ASN A 142 -8.29 12.48 1.40
N ALA A 143 -8.84 13.11 0.36
CA ALA A 143 -8.59 12.72 -1.03
C ALA A 143 -7.12 12.84 -1.43
N LYS A 144 -6.39 13.84 -0.92
CA LYS A 144 -4.96 14.01 -1.18
C LYS A 144 -4.16 12.84 -0.60
N ALA A 145 -4.42 12.48 0.66
CA ALA A 145 -3.76 11.34 1.29
C ALA A 145 -4.06 10.05 0.55
N PHE A 146 -5.33 9.81 0.21
CA PHE A 146 -5.72 8.60 -0.51
C PHE A 146 -5.04 8.49 -1.87
N TRP A 147 -5.15 9.52 -2.72
CA TRP A 147 -4.60 9.50 -4.08
C TRP A 147 -3.10 9.22 -4.06
N ASN A 148 -2.37 9.98 -3.26
CA ASN A 148 -0.92 9.89 -3.20
C ASN A 148 -0.43 8.57 -2.60
N ALA A 149 -1.06 8.11 -1.53
CA ALA A 149 -0.71 6.83 -0.89
C ALA A 149 -1.03 5.64 -1.79
N HIS A 150 -2.24 5.60 -2.38
CA HIS A 150 -2.67 4.53 -3.29
C HIS A 150 -1.69 4.35 -4.44
N ASN A 151 -1.34 5.43 -5.13
CA ASN A 151 -0.39 5.39 -6.25
C ASN A 151 1.03 5.03 -5.79
N ALA A 152 1.50 5.61 -4.69
CA ALA A 152 2.83 5.28 -4.15
C ALA A 152 2.95 3.79 -3.81
N PHE A 153 1.91 3.19 -3.24
CA PHE A 153 1.90 1.77 -2.88
C PHE A 153 1.90 0.86 -4.11
N LEU A 154 1.16 1.20 -5.16
CA LEU A 154 1.15 0.45 -6.41
C LEU A 154 2.45 0.62 -7.20
N LEU A 155 2.91 1.85 -7.40
CA LEU A 155 4.10 2.15 -8.19
C LEU A 155 5.39 1.60 -7.56
N ASN A 156 5.43 1.51 -6.23
CA ASN A 156 6.56 0.92 -5.49
C ASN A 156 6.22 -0.49 -4.97
N GLN A 157 5.34 -1.21 -5.64
CA GLN A 157 4.73 -2.46 -5.18
C GLN A 157 5.74 -3.49 -4.67
N THR A 158 6.88 -3.66 -5.35
CA THR A 158 7.88 -4.66 -4.99
C THR A 158 8.61 -4.35 -3.68
N GLU A 159 8.72 -3.09 -3.32
CA GLU A 159 9.40 -2.64 -2.11
C GLU A 159 8.40 -2.27 -0.99
N VAL A 160 7.19 -1.92 -1.35
CA VAL A 160 6.15 -1.43 -0.45
C VAL A 160 5.06 -2.48 -0.25
N ALA A 161 4.07 -2.52 -1.14
CA ALA A 161 2.86 -3.29 -0.92
C ALA A 161 3.10 -4.78 -0.64
N ARG A 162 4.16 -5.37 -1.22
CA ARG A 162 4.51 -6.78 -1.02
C ARG A 162 5.38 -7.06 0.21
N LYS A 163 6.10 -6.06 0.75
CA LYS A 163 7.08 -6.26 1.83
C LYS A 163 6.66 -5.66 3.15
N TRP A 164 6.00 -4.50 3.11
CA TRP A 164 5.62 -3.78 4.31
C TRP A 164 4.55 -4.52 5.10
N ASP A 165 4.64 -4.42 6.40
CA ASP A 165 3.53 -4.70 7.29
C ASP A 165 2.79 -3.40 7.65
N TYR A 166 1.85 -3.50 8.58
CA TYR A 166 1.01 -2.37 8.97
C TYR A 166 1.78 -1.22 9.63
N GLU A 167 2.86 -1.53 10.36
CA GLU A 167 3.66 -0.51 11.05
C GLU A 167 4.34 0.42 10.03
N GLU A 168 4.94 -0.14 8.97
CA GLU A 168 5.61 0.63 7.92
C GLU A 168 4.63 1.46 7.10
N PHE A 169 3.43 0.94 6.80
CA PHE A 169 2.37 1.73 6.18
C PHE A 169 1.96 2.92 7.06
N GLY A 170 1.76 2.70 8.37
CA GLY A 170 1.44 3.77 9.31
C GLY A 170 2.53 4.83 9.38
N GLN A 171 3.81 4.42 9.39
CA GLN A 171 4.94 5.35 9.36
C GLN A 171 4.94 6.21 8.09
N ALA A 172 4.74 5.61 6.91
CA ALA A 172 4.68 6.34 5.65
C ALA A 172 3.52 7.35 5.61
N LEU A 173 2.38 7.00 6.18
CA LEU A 173 1.19 7.86 6.22
C LEU A 173 1.30 9.05 7.16
N GLN A 174 2.34 9.11 8.02
CA GLN A 174 2.68 10.34 8.76
C GLN A 174 3.00 11.54 7.85
N ALA A 175 3.29 11.29 6.57
CA ALA A 175 3.51 12.33 5.57
C ALA A 175 2.24 13.16 5.26
N TYR A 176 1.06 12.67 5.67
CA TYR A 176 -0.22 13.30 5.39
C TYR A 176 -0.92 13.79 6.65
N ASP A 177 -1.79 14.79 6.48
CA ASP A 177 -2.64 15.31 7.56
C ASP A 177 -3.81 14.36 7.84
N LEU A 178 -3.48 13.26 8.54
CA LEU A 178 -4.44 12.25 9.01
C LEU A 178 -4.50 12.28 10.54
N ASP A 179 -5.68 11.98 11.09
CA ASP A 179 -5.83 11.81 12.53
C ASP A 179 -4.90 10.71 13.05
N GLN A 180 -4.19 10.98 14.15
CA GLN A 180 -3.26 10.02 14.73
C GLN A 180 -3.93 8.68 15.08
N SER A 181 -5.20 8.70 15.49
CA SER A 181 -5.97 7.48 15.76
C SER A 181 -6.13 6.58 14.54
N VAL A 182 -6.23 7.16 13.33
CA VAL A 182 -6.26 6.39 12.07
C VAL A 182 -4.90 5.76 11.80
N ILE A 183 -3.83 6.54 11.96
CA ILE A 183 -2.46 6.04 11.80
C ILE A 183 -2.16 4.92 12.78
N ASP A 184 -2.57 5.06 14.05
CA ASP A 184 -2.39 4.05 15.10
C ASP A 184 -3.18 2.76 14.77
N SER A 185 -4.43 2.90 14.29
CA SER A 185 -5.26 1.76 13.88
C SER A 185 -4.69 1.03 12.65
N ILE A 186 -4.10 1.77 11.70
CA ILE A 186 -3.35 1.18 10.58
C ILE A 186 -2.11 0.47 11.10
N SER A 187 -1.28 1.13 11.90
CA SER A 187 -0.01 0.57 12.39
C SER A 187 -0.21 -0.69 13.23
N SER A 188 -1.31 -0.79 13.96
CA SER A 188 -1.67 -1.99 14.74
C SER A 188 -2.29 -3.12 13.91
N GLY A 189 -2.71 -2.85 12.68
CA GLY A 189 -3.42 -3.79 11.82
C GLY A 189 -4.91 -3.97 12.14
N GLU A 190 -5.49 -3.18 13.04
CA GLU A 190 -6.92 -3.24 13.37
C GLU A 190 -7.84 -3.02 12.16
N VAL A 191 -7.32 -2.36 11.12
CA VAL A 191 -8.05 -2.09 9.86
C VAL A 191 -8.28 -3.35 9.01
N GLN A 192 -7.58 -4.47 9.28
CA GLN A 192 -7.61 -5.67 8.43
C GLN A 192 -9.01 -6.29 8.32
N ASP A 193 -9.70 -6.46 9.44
CA ASP A 193 -10.99 -7.16 9.45
C ASP A 193 -12.06 -6.38 8.68
N ALA A 194 -11.96 -5.05 8.60
CA ALA A 194 -12.91 -4.20 7.89
C ALA A 194 -12.87 -4.39 6.37
N VAL A 195 -11.71 -4.79 5.80
CA VAL A 195 -11.55 -4.95 4.36
C VAL A 195 -12.00 -6.32 3.85
N LEU A 196 -11.96 -7.37 4.68
CA LEU A 196 -12.26 -8.74 4.24
C LEU A 196 -13.64 -8.89 3.57
N PRO A 197 -14.74 -8.35 4.13
CA PRO A 197 -16.03 -8.42 3.44
C PRO A 197 -16.07 -7.62 2.14
N VAL A 198 -15.27 -6.54 2.03
CA VAL A 198 -15.20 -5.68 0.86
C VAL A 198 -14.52 -6.42 -0.31
N VAL A 199 -13.31 -6.94 -0.10
CA VAL A 199 -12.56 -7.65 -1.15
C VAL A 199 -13.30 -8.92 -1.60
N LYS A 200 -13.96 -9.61 -0.65
CA LYS A 200 -14.81 -10.76 -0.98
C LYS A 200 -15.98 -10.36 -1.89
N ALA A 201 -16.70 -9.30 -1.55
CA ALA A 201 -17.84 -8.84 -2.34
C ALA A 201 -17.41 -8.40 -3.75
N ASN A 202 -16.25 -7.74 -3.88
CA ASN A 202 -15.68 -7.36 -5.17
C ASN A 202 -15.27 -8.59 -6.00
N ALA A 203 -14.67 -9.60 -5.37
CA ALA A 203 -14.34 -10.87 -6.03
C ALA A 203 -15.60 -11.65 -6.48
N ASP A 204 -16.64 -11.66 -5.65
CA ASP A 204 -17.94 -12.28 -5.98
C ASP A 204 -18.62 -11.55 -7.16
N ASP A 205 -18.51 -10.21 -7.23
CA ASP A 205 -19.02 -9.41 -8.36
C ASP A 205 -18.28 -9.73 -9.67
N LEU A 206 -16.94 -9.74 -9.65
CA LEU A 206 -16.16 -10.14 -10.82
C LEU A 206 -16.45 -11.57 -11.27
N THR A 207 -16.60 -12.51 -10.33
CA THR A 207 -16.97 -13.89 -10.66
C THR A 207 -18.31 -13.96 -11.40
N LYS A 208 -19.27 -13.11 -11.04
CA LYS A 208 -20.57 -13.03 -11.74
C LYS A 208 -20.43 -12.41 -13.13
N ARG A 209 -19.57 -11.38 -13.32
CA ARG A 209 -19.38 -10.68 -14.59
C ARG A 209 -18.50 -11.47 -15.57
N GLU A 210 -17.41 -12.09 -15.08
CA GLU A 210 -16.33 -12.65 -15.90
C GLU A 210 -16.18 -14.18 -15.77
N GLY A 211 -16.87 -14.81 -14.80
CA GLY A 211 -16.71 -16.23 -14.48
C GLY A 211 -15.46 -16.55 -13.63
N SER A 212 -14.59 -15.59 -13.42
CA SER A 212 -13.36 -15.74 -12.61
C SER A 212 -12.90 -14.38 -12.06
N VAL A 213 -11.98 -14.42 -11.07
CA VAL A 213 -11.35 -13.21 -10.53
C VAL A 213 -10.01 -13.00 -11.23
N SER A 214 -9.79 -11.78 -11.72
CA SER A 214 -8.51 -11.33 -12.29
C SER A 214 -8.36 -9.82 -12.13
N SER A 215 -7.14 -9.30 -12.25
CA SER A 215 -6.83 -7.86 -12.22
C SER A 215 -5.64 -7.52 -13.12
N PRO A 216 -5.51 -6.26 -13.58
CA PRO A 216 -6.52 -5.21 -13.47
C PRO A 216 -7.68 -5.44 -14.45
N LEU A 217 -8.88 -5.02 -14.06
CA LEU A 217 -10.02 -4.94 -14.97
C LEU A 217 -10.65 -3.55 -14.87
N VAL A 218 -10.96 -2.96 -16.02
CA VAL A 218 -11.56 -1.63 -16.13
C VAL A 218 -12.91 -1.74 -16.82
N TYR A 219 -13.92 -1.09 -16.23
CA TYR A 219 -15.25 -0.94 -16.83
C TYR A 219 -15.61 0.53 -16.90
N ALA A 220 -16.19 0.97 -17.99
CA ALA A 220 -16.76 2.31 -18.15
C ALA A 220 -18.26 2.18 -18.37
N ASP A 221 -19.08 2.80 -17.51
CA ASP A 221 -20.53 2.69 -17.54
C ASP A 221 -21.04 1.25 -17.65
N GLY A 222 -20.40 0.36 -16.85
CA GLY A 222 -20.70 -1.07 -16.78
C GLY A 222 -20.22 -1.89 -17.97
N LYS A 223 -19.50 -1.32 -18.93
CA LYS A 223 -18.93 -2.03 -20.07
C LYS A 223 -17.44 -2.21 -19.89
N ARG A 224 -16.95 -3.41 -20.14
CA ARG A 224 -15.51 -3.70 -20.07
C ARG A 224 -14.72 -2.85 -21.07
N VAL A 225 -13.65 -2.24 -20.58
CA VAL A 225 -12.66 -1.52 -21.39
C VAL A 225 -11.50 -2.47 -21.68
N GLU A 226 -11.16 -2.63 -22.94
CA GLU A 226 -9.98 -3.41 -23.32
C GLU A 226 -8.72 -2.58 -23.15
N LEU A 227 -7.85 -3.03 -22.25
CA LEU A 227 -6.56 -2.38 -22.03
C LEU A 227 -5.63 -2.65 -23.21
N LYS A 228 -5.24 -1.57 -23.89
CA LYS A 228 -4.34 -1.62 -25.04
C LYS A 228 -2.89 -1.70 -24.60
N LYS A 229 -2.05 -2.27 -25.46
CA LYS A 229 -0.60 -2.24 -25.29
C LYS A 229 0.05 -1.43 -26.40
N GLY A 230 1.05 -0.66 -26.01
CA GLY A 230 1.87 0.11 -26.95
C GLY A 230 2.85 -0.77 -27.74
N PRO A 231 3.61 -0.15 -28.67
CA PRO A 231 4.64 -0.86 -29.43
C PRO A 231 5.75 -1.47 -28.56
N ASP A 232 5.96 -0.94 -27.38
CA ASP A 232 6.89 -1.41 -26.34
C ASP A 232 6.31 -2.53 -25.44
N ASN A 233 5.10 -3.01 -25.78
CA ASN A 233 4.33 -3.99 -25.02
C ASN A 233 3.87 -3.52 -23.63
N LYS A 234 4.00 -2.24 -23.29
CA LYS A 234 3.48 -1.65 -22.05
C LYS A 234 2.00 -1.35 -22.17
N VAL A 235 1.28 -1.47 -21.04
CA VAL A 235 -0.12 -1.05 -20.93
C VAL A 235 -0.22 0.44 -21.22
N GLN A 236 -1.27 0.85 -21.92
CA GLN A 236 -1.59 2.25 -22.21
C GLN A 236 -2.71 2.73 -21.29
N SER A 237 -2.76 4.06 -21.07
CA SER A 237 -3.85 4.70 -20.35
C SER A 237 -5.19 4.40 -21.03
N TRP A 238 -6.19 4.04 -20.23
CA TRP A 238 -7.58 3.86 -20.66
C TRP A 238 -8.31 5.19 -20.82
N VAL A 239 -7.82 6.26 -20.21
CA VAL A 239 -8.51 7.55 -20.11
C VAL A 239 -8.87 8.14 -21.47
N PRO A 240 -7.96 8.19 -22.48
CA PRO A 240 -8.29 8.73 -23.79
C PRO A 240 -9.38 7.96 -24.55
N ASP A 241 -9.59 6.69 -24.23
CA ASP A 241 -10.62 5.86 -24.88
C ASP A 241 -12.02 6.07 -24.27
N VAL A 242 -12.09 6.58 -23.03
CA VAL A 242 -13.31 6.68 -22.23
C VAL A 242 -13.73 8.12 -21.97
N VAL A 243 -12.77 9.00 -21.67
CA VAL A 243 -13.01 10.40 -21.28
C VAL A 243 -12.95 11.31 -22.52
N ARG A 244 -13.97 12.15 -22.69
CA ARG A 244 -14.09 13.06 -23.84
C ARG A 244 -13.91 14.53 -23.46
#